data_58b529ef9744cc5ed9c38df2c0b6b7e0
#
_entry.id   58b529ef9744cc5ed9c38df2c0b6b7e0
#
_cell.length_a   1.000
_cell.length_b   1.000
_cell.length_c   1.000
_cell.angle_alpha   90.00
_cell.angle_beta   90.00
_cell.angle_gamma   90.00
#
_symmetry.space_group_name_H-M   'P 1'
#
loop_
_entity.id
_entity.type
_entity.pdbx_description
1 polymer ?
#
loop_
_entity_poly.entity_id
_entity_poly.type
_entity_poly.pdbx_seq_one_letter_code
_entity_poly.pdbx_strand_id
1 'polypeptide(L)'
;MVYEKTRALLQQNSWAKNNFDVVFVTDNPKSELKNNIYLGSYTKSWYTKDFNIITKILKLCLEQRYFYYDWYMITDDDSYLFIDRLKEYLKFFDTDKPYFIGDYYWTLKDPKWIEHDYKWAGGGCGYVFNKTTILKLLDVINKNKFPIDNEDIWLNNVIKKDTTIQRVHCPGFSQYPETISNYPISIHLNHDMTLIDKYHK
;
A
#
# COMPACT_ATOMS: atom_id res chain seq x y z
N MET A 1 -14.67 12.77 -2.17
CA MET A 1 -15.45 12.67 -0.90
C MET A 1 -16.59 11.67 -0.89
N VAL A 2 -17.02 11.20 -2.06
CA VAL A 2 -18.03 10.10 -2.11
C VAL A 2 -17.49 8.83 -1.43
N TYR A 3 -16.22 8.53 -1.58
CA TYR A 3 -15.58 7.29 -1.10
C TYR A 3 -15.28 7.27 0.41
N GLU A 4 -15.07 8.42 1.06
CA GLU A 4 -14.84 8.44 2.52
C GLU A 4 -15.99 7.79 3.29
N LYS A 5 -17.25 8.14 2.96
CA LYS A 5 -18.43 7.60 3.64
C LYS A 5 -18.74 6.15 3.26
N THR A 6 -18.45 5.75 2.03
CA THR A 6 -18.82 4.43 1.49
C THR A 6 -17.72 3.39 1.59
N ARG A 7 -16.48 3.78 1.83
CA ARG A 7 -15.33 2.88 1.88
C ARG A 7 -14.51 3.05 3.16
N ALA A 8 -13.84 4.19 3.34
CA ALA A 8 -12.94 4.39 4.47
C ALA A 8 -13.63 4.26 5.84
N LEU A 9 -14.88 4.76 5.98
CA LEU A 9 -15.67 4.54 7.20
C LEU A 9 -16.03 3.08 7.43
N LEU A 10 -16.28 2.31 6.38
CA LEU A 10 -16.51 0.86 6.52
C LEU A 10 -15.25 0.14 6.97
N GLN A 11 -14.08 0.48 6.44
CA GLN A 11 -12.81 -0.05 6.94
C GLN A 11 -12.60 0.32 8.41
N GLN A 12 -12.80 1.61 8.75
CA GLN A 12 -12.65 2.08 10.14
C GLN A 12 -13.57 1.32 11.11
N ASN A 13 -14.76 0.95 10.69
CA ASN A 13 -15.74 0.25 11.53
C ASN A 13 -15.58 -1.29 11.50
N SER A 14 -14.72 -1.81 10.64
CA SER A 14 -14.43 -3.24 10.50
C SER A 14 -13.01 -3.59 10.97
N TRP A 15 -12.12 -3.99 10.07
CA TRP A 15 -10.78 -4.48 10.38
C TRP A 15 -9.86 -3.41 11.02
N ALA A 16 -10.08 -2.13 10.76
CA ALA A 16 -9.33 -1.04 11.36
C ALA A 16 -9.91 -0.57 12.72
N LYS A 17 -11.04 -1.17 13.15
CA LYS A 17 -11.70 -0.78 14.40
C LYS A 17 -10.79 -1.02 15.59
N ASN A 18 -10.63 0.01 16.42
CA ASN A 18 -9.78 -0.02 17.62
C ASN A 18 -8.29 -0.28 17.35
N ASN A 19 -7.85 -0.16 16.10
CA ASN A 19 -6.44 -0.28 15.77
C ASN A 19 -5.79 1.10 15.61
N PHE A 20 -5.00 1.49 16.60
CA PHE A 20 -4.32 2.78 16.62
C PHE A 20 -3.15 2.86 15.63
N ASP A 21 -2.69 1.73 15.09
CA ASP A 21 -1.62 1.67 14.11
C ASP A 21 -2.13 1.98 12.68
N VAL A 22 -3.45 2.09 12.50
CA VAL A 22 -4.07 2.46 11.23
C VAL A 22 -4.29 3.97 11.16
N VAL A 23 -3.76 4.59 10.11
CA VAL A 23 -3.90 6.02 9.84
C VAL A 23 -4.57 6.21 8.48
N PHE A 24 -5.65 6.96 8.46
CA PHE A 24 -6.34 7.32 7.22
C PHE A 24 -5.74 8.60 6.63
N VAL A 25 -5.21 8.49 5.43
CA VAL A 25 -4.74 9.66 4.68
C VAL A 25 -5.88 10.20 3.83
N THR A 26 -6.19 11.48 3.97
CA THR A 26 -7.36 12.08 3.33
C THR A 26 -7.05 13.41 2.64
N ASP A 27 -7.81 13.72 1.61
CA ASP A 27 -7.87 15.02 0.94
C ASP A 27 -9.01 15.93 1.48
N ASN A 28 -9.77 15.42 2.47
CA ASN A 28 -10.85 16.14 3.11
C ASN A 28 -10.36 16.77 4.43
N PRO A 29 -10.22 18.12 4.49
CA PRO A 29 -9.79 18.80 5.73
C PRO A 29 -10.83 18.72 6.85
N LYS A 30 -12.06 18.27 6.54
CA LYS A 30 -13.17 18.08 7.49
C LYS A 30 -13.54 16.58 7.62
N SER A 31 -12.56 15.69 7.48
CA SER A 31 -12.79 14.26 7.58
C SER A 31 -13.32 13.87 8.96
N GLU A 32 -14.34 12.99 8.97
CA GLU A 32 -14.92 12.39 10.17
C GLU A 32 -14.20 11.09 10.59
N LEU A 33 -13.20 10.66 9.81
CA LEU A 33 -12.40 9.47 10.12
C LEU A 33 -11.58 9.71 11.40
N LYS A 34 -11.55 8.71 12.26
CA LYS A 34 -10.66 8.70 13.42
C LYS A 34 -9.23 8.46 12.92
N ASN A 35 -8.26 9.02 13.64
CA ASN A 35 -6.84 8.86 13.30
C ASN A 35 -6.54 9.17 11.82
N ASN A 36 -6.97 10.35 11.36
CA ASN A 36 -6.74 10.78 9.99
C ASN A 36 -5.67 11.86 9.89
N ILE A 37 -5.06 11.96 8.71
CA ILE A 37 -4.10 13.00 8.35
C ILE A 37 -4.51 13.61 7.01
N TYR A 38 -4.71 14.92 7.03
CA TYR A 38 -4.93 15.68 5.81
C TYR A 38 -3.59 16.02 5.15
N LEU A 39 -3.35 15.52 3.96
CA LEU A 39 -2.12 15.78 3.19
C LEU A 39 -2.28 16.77 2.04
N GLY A 40 -3.43 17.43 1.95
CA GLY A 40 -3.76 18.37 0.89
C GLY A 40 -4.75 17.82 -0.13
N SER A 41 -5.28 18.71 -0.96
CA SER A 41 -6.20 18.29 -2.03
C SER A 41 -5.44 17.63 -3.16
N TYR A 42 -6.02 16.57 -3.71
CA TYR A 42 -5.47 15.83 -4.84
C TYR A 42 -6.05 16.34 -6.15
N THR A 43 -5.29 16.29 -7.21
CA THR A 43 -5.80 16.59 -8.53
C THR A 43 -6.81 15.52 -8.98
N LYS A 44 -7.85 15.95 -9.66
CA LYS A 44 -9.08 15.22 -9.98
C LYS A 44 -8.96 13.99 -10.90
N SER A 45 -7.80 13.49 -11.20
CA SER A 45 -7.64 12.39 -12.15
C SER A 45 -7.52 11.04 -11.44
N TRP A 46 -8.36 10.09 -11.79
CA TRP A 46 -8.30 8.68 -11.39
C TRP A 46 -6.96 8.01 -11.73
N TYR A 47 -6.31 8.51 -12.78
CA TYR A 47 -5.10 7.93 -13.37
C TYR A 47 -3.80 8.56 -12.84
N THR A 48 -3.93 9.62 -12.07
CA THR A 48 -2.77 10.29 -11.47
C THR A 48 -3.06 10.52 -10.00
N LYS A 49 -3.04 9.46 -9.20
CA LYS A 49 -2.80 9.68 -7.77
C LYS A 49 -1.48 10.46 -7.72
N ASP A 50 -1.55 11.64 -7.15
CA ASP A 50 -0.40 12.53 -7.13
C ASP A 50 0.78 11.78 -6.47
N PHE A 51 1.82 11.44 -7.25
CA PHE A 51 3.04 10.81 -6.74
C PHE A 51 3.65 11.60 -5.56
N ASN A 52 3.34 12.90 -5.47
CA ASN A 52 3.66 13.72 -4.31
C ASN A 52 3.02 13.17 -3.03
N ILE A 53 1.89 12.47 -3.11
CA ILE A 53 1.26 11.87 -1.94
C ILE A 53 2.06 10.71 -1.42
N ILE A 54 2.46 9.78 -2.29
CA ILE A 54 3.31 8.66 -1.87
C ILE A 54 4.59 9.20 -1.23
N THR A 55 5.19 10.22 -1.83
CA THR A 55 6.37 10.87 -1.24
C THR A 55 6.05 11.49 0.13
N LYS A 56 4.89 12.14 0.29
CA LYS A 56 4.46 12.69 1.59
C LYS A 56 4.20 11.58 2.61
N ILE A 57 3.55 10.47 2.22
CA ILE A 57 3.32 9.32 3.09
C ILE A 57 4.64 8.70 3.52
N LEU A 58 5.58 8.49 2.61
CA LEU A 58 6.91 7.96 2.95
C LEU A 58 7.65 8.87 3.95
N LYS A 59 7.58 10.19 3.79
CA LYS A 59 8.12 11.15 4.75
C LYS A 59 7.41 11.08 6.09
N LEU A 60 6.07 10.97 6.08
CA LEU A 60 5.26 10.83 7.27
C LEU A 60 5.65 9.59 8.10
N CYS A 61 5.93 8.46 7.45
CA CYS A 61 6.41 7.24 8.12
C CYS A 61 7.70 7.46 8.92
N LEU A 62 8.52 8.43 8.52
CA LEU A 62 9.77 8.78 9.22
C LEU A 62 9.59 9.88 10.28
N GLU A 63 8.38 10.45 10.44
CA GLU A 63 8.10 11.40 11.50
C GLU A 63 8.18 10.73 12.88
N GLN A 64 8.56 11.51 13.89
CA GLN A 64 8.89 11.03 15.22
C GLN A 64 7.83 10.09 15.83
N ARG A 65 6.55 10.36 15.60
CA ARG A 65 5.43 9.54 16.13
C ARG A 65 5.26 8.18 15.45
N TYR A 66 5.77 8.00 14.23
CA TYR A 66 5.67 6.75 13.46
C TYR A 66 7.02 6.04 13.32
N PHE A 67 8.09 6.69 13.67
CA PHE A 67 9.46 6.20 13.50
C PHE A 67 9.76 4.89 14.26
N TYR A 68 8.97 4.54 15.25
CA TYR A 68 9.17 3.34 16.06
C TYR A 68 8.68 2.04 15.41
N TYR A 69 7.92 2.13 14.31
CA TYR A 69 7.49 0.95 13.60
C TYR A 69 8.60 0.44 12.68
N ASP A 70 8.76 -0.89 12.63
CA ASP A 70 9.69 -1.55 11.70
C ASP A 70 9.12 -1.65 10.30
N TRP A 71 7.77 -1.81 10.20
CA TRP A 71 7.05 -2.06 8.97
C TRP A 71 5.93 -1.06 8.76
N TYR A 72 5.71 -0.71 7.51
CA TYR A 72 4.66 0.20 7.07
C TYR A 72 3.92 -0.44 5.89
N MET A 73 2.61 -0.26 5.85
CA MET A 73 1.78 -0.70 4.74
C MET A 73 0.98 0.48 4.20
N ILE A 74 0.94 0.61 2.89
CA ILE A 74 0.00 1.49 2.19
C ILE A 74 -1.02 0.60 1.49
N THR A 75 -2.29 0.93 1.59
CA THR A 75 -3.38 0.21 0.92
C THR A 75 -4.50 1.19 0.54
N ASP A 76 -5.33 0.80 -0.42
CA ASP A 76 -6.48 1.59 -0.85
C ASP A 76 -7.64 1.53 0.17
N ASP A 77 -8.58 2.47 0.03
CA ASP A 77 -9.76 2.61 0.90
C ASP A 77 -10.85 1.54 0.63
N ASP A 78 -10.61 0.63 -0.30
CA ASP A 78 -11.46 -0.52 -0.61
C ASP A 78 -10.70 -1.86 -0.47
N SER A 79 -9.88 -1.98 0.56
CA SER A 79 -9.18 -3.21 0.89
C SER A 79 -9.63 -3.78 2.23
N TYR A 80 -9.50 -5.08 2.40
CA TYR A 80 -9.66 -5.76 3.68
C TYR A 80 -8.33 -6.35 4.13
N LEU A 81 -7.90 -6.01 5.36
CA LEU A 81 -6.62 -6.42 5.91
C LEU A 81 -6.78 -7.32 7.13
N PHE A 82 -6.13 -8.48 7.10
CA PHE A 82 -5.99 -9.39 8.23
C PHE A 82 -4.68 -9.05 8.98
N ILE A 83 -4.73 -8.05 9.85
CA ILE A 83 -3.55 -7.45 10.49
C ILE A 83 -2.71 -8.47 11.23
N ASP A 84 -3.32 -9.39 11.96
CA ASP A 84 -2.58 -10.40 12.73
C ASP A 84 -1.81 -11.35 11.80
N ARG A 85 -2.41 -11.73 10.65
CA ARG A 85 -1.74 -12.56 9.64
C ARG A 85 -0.57 -11.82 9.00
N LEU A 86 -0.75 -10.51 8.75
CA LEU A 86 0.34 -9.67 8.26
C LEU A 86 1.50 -9.63 9.27
N LYS A 87 1.20 -9.38 10.55
CA LYS A 87 2.22 -9.38 11.61
C LYS A 87 2.97 -10.70 11.70
N GLU A 88 2.26 -11.84 11.62
CA GLU A 88 2.89 -13.16 11.60
C GLU A 88 3.79 -13.36 10.37
N TYR A 89 3.33 -12.96 9.20
CA TYR A 89 4.11 -13.07 7.96
C TYR A 89 5.39 -12.24 8.02
N LEU A 90 5.33 -11.03 8.57
CA LEU A 90 6.48 -10.13 8.62
C LEU A 90 7.59 -10.60 9.57
N LYS A 91 7.32 -11.52 10.50
CA LYS A 91 8.34 -12.13 11.38
C LYS A 91 9.42 -12.92 10.62
N PHE A 92 9.14 -13.30 9.37
CA PHE A 92 10.11 -14.05 8.54
C PHE A 92 11.13 -13.14 7.86
N PHE A 93 11.04 -11.82 8.02
CA PHE A 93 11.89 -10.86 7.33
C PHE A 93 12.79 -10.09 8.30
N ASP A 94 14.04 -9.93 7.89
CA ASP A 94 15.04 -9.14 8.60
C ASP A 94 14.77 -7.64 8.40
N THR A 95 14.50 -6.91 9.46
CA THR A 95 14.16 -5.48 9.41
C THR A 95 15.29 -4.58 8.93
N ASP A 96 16.54 -5.08 8.96
CA ASP A 96 17.70 -4.32 8.51
C ASP A 96 17.92 -4.39 6.99
N LYS A 97 17.25 -5.33 6.30
CA LYS A 97 17.30 -5.46 4.85
C LYS A 97 16.14 -4.75 4.17
N PRO A 98 16.38 -4.06 3.05
CA PRO A 98 15.32 -3.34 2.36
C PRO A 98 14.39 -4.29 1.61
N TYR A 99 13.14 -4.36 2.03
CA TYR A 99 12.09 -5.15 1.38
C TYR A 99 10.96 -4.29 0.87
N PHE A 100 10.45 -4.65 -0.30
CA PHE A 100 9.18 -4.19 -0.83
C PHE A 100 8.32 -5.41 -1.14
N ILE A 101 7.24 -5.60 -0.38
CA ILE A 101 6.42 -6.81 -0.38
C ILE A 101 5.03 -6.45 -0.92
N GLY A 102 4.52 -7.20 -1.90
CA GLY A 102 3.20 -6.96 -2.46
C GLY A 102 2.73 -8.09 -3.37
N ASP A 103 1.61 -7.88 -4.04
CA ASP A 103 1.08 -8.80 -5.03
C ASP A 103 1.69 -8.55 -6.40
N TYR A 104 2.60 -9.42 -6.81
CA TYR A 104 3.23 -9.42 -8.14
C TYR A 104 2.60 -10.44 -9.10
N TYR A 105 1.46 -11.01 -8.76
CA TYR A 105 0.86 -12.14 -9.47
C TYR A 105 0.76 -11.93 -10.99
N TRP A 106 0.20 -10.81 -11.43
CA TRP A 106 0.02 -10.52 -12.85
C TRP A 106 1.34 -10.40 -13.59
N THR A 107 2.29 -9.72 -12.99
CA THR A 107 3.60 -9.47 -13.59
C THR A 107 4.47 -10.73 -13.61
N LEU A 108 4.18 -11.72 -12.77
CA LEU A 108 4.86 -13.01 -12.77
C LEU A 108 4.27 -13.99 -13.77
N LYS A 109 2.98 -13.82 -14.17
CA LYS A 109 2.30 -14.73 -15.09
C LYS A 109 2.49 -14.39 -16.56
N ASP A 110 2.62 -13.11 -16.89
CA ASP A 110 2.73 -12.66 -18.28
C ASP A 110 4.21 -12.63 -18.73
N PRO A 111 4.63 -13.51 -19.65
CA PRO A 111 6.01 -13.54 -20.16
C PRO A 111 6.49 -12.18 -20.67
N LYS A 112 5.59 -11.40 -21.30
CA LYS A 112 5.87 -10.05 -21.79
C LYS A 112 6.38 -9.13 -20.69
N TRP A 113 5.79 -9.19 -19.50
CA TRP A 113 6.22 -8.37 -18.37
C TRP A 113 7.50 -8.90 -17.73
N ILE A 114 7.71 -10.22 -17.78
CA ILE A 114 8.94 -10.85 -17.29
C ILE A 114 10.14 -10.45 -18.16
N GLU A 115 9.99 -10.52 -19.48
CA GLU A 115 11.07 -10.19 -20.44
C GLU A 115 11.54 -8.74 -20.33
N HIS A 116 10.63 -7.82 -20.05
CA HIS A 116 10.93 -6.39 -19.94
C HIS A 116 11.20 -5.91 -18.51
N ASP A 117 11.27 -6.81 -17.52
CA ASP A 117 11.38 -6.47 -16.08
C ASP A 117 10.32 -5.46 -15.58
N TYR A 118 9.13 -5.47 -16.17
CA TYR A 118 8.00 -4.62 -15.80
C TYR A 118 7.23 -5.19 -14.60
N LYS A 119 7.92 -5.78 -13.63
CA LYS A 119 7.27 -6.32 -12.43
C LYS A 119 6.88 -5.18 -11.50
N TRP A 120 5.60 -5.07 -11.19
CA TRP A 120 5.10 -4.17 -10.14
C TRP A 120 4.13 -4.88 -9.23
N ALA A 121 4.03 -4.42 -7.98
CA ALA A 121 3.00 -4.86 -7.05
C ALA A 121 1.72 -4.06 -7.28
N GLY A 122 0.57 -4.71 -7.25
CA GLY A 122 -0.73 -4.04 -7.35
C GLY A 122 -1.00 -3.16 -6.13
N GLY A 123 -1.44 -1.91 -6.38
CA GLY A 123 -1.67 -0.92 -5.32
C GLY A 123 -2.92 -1.19 -4.48
N GLY A 124 -3.99 -1.75 -5.07
CA GLY A 124 -5.26 -1.93 -4.40
C GLY A 124 -5.18 -2.79 -3.15
N CYS A 125 -4.62 -3.99 -3.22
CA CYS A 125 -4.38 -4.81 -2.02
C CYS A 125 -3.25 -4.26 -1.12
N GLY A 126 -2.53 -3.24 -1.60
CA GLY A 126 -1.47 -2.59 -0.88
C GLY A 126 -0.10 -3.26 -0.99
N TYR A 127 0.88 -2.59 -0.42
CA TYR A 127 2.26 -3.05 -0.33
C TYR A 127 2.89 -2.66 1.00
N VAL A 128 3.84 -3.47 1.43
CA VAL A 128 4.57 -3.33 2.68
C VAL A 128 6.03 -3.03 2.41
N PHE A 129 6.59 -2.18 3.20
CA PHE A 129 8.01 -1.85 3.20
C PHE A 129 8.49 -1.50 4.61
N ASN A 130 9.77 -1.68 4.85
CA ASN A 130 10.37 -1.31 6.12
C ASN A 130 11.05 0.07 6.04
N LYS A 131 11.52 0.54 7.19
CA LYS A 131 12.21 1.83 7.33
C LYS A 131 13.41 1.96 6.38
N THR A 132 14.21 0.91 6.27
CA THR A 132 15.39 0.88 5.38
C THR A 132 14.98 1.10 3.92
N THR A 133 13.88 0.48 3.49
CA THR A 133 13.31 0.70 2.16
C THR A 133 12.83 2.14 1.97
N ILE A 134 12.12 2.72 2.95
CA ILE A 134 11.65 4.11 2.86
C ILE A 134 12.81 5.09 2.64
N LEU A 135 13.89 4.94 3.39
CA LEU A 135 15.08 5.80 3.25
C LEU A 135 15.67 5.70 1.85
N LYS A 136 15.78 4.50 1.30
CA LYS A 136 16.25 4.27 -0.07
C LYS A 136 15.34 4.85 -1.11
N LEU A 137 14.01 4.65 -0.98
CA LEU A 137 13.02 5.22 -1.90
C LEU A 137 13.09 6.75 -1.93
N LEU A 138 13.18 7.40 -0.78
CA LEU A 138 13.28 8.85 -0.70
C LEU A 138 14.61 9.37 -1.30
N ASP A 139 15.72 8.65 -1.11
CA ASP A 139 16.99 8.98 -1.74
C ASP A 139 16.91 8.91 -3.27
N VAL A 140 16.31 7.84 -3.81
CA VAL A 140 16.07 7.67 -5.24
C VAL A 140 15.17 8.75 -5.80
N ILE A 141 14.04 9.05 -5.12
CA ILE A 141 13.09 10.10 -5.53
C ILE A 141 13.78 11.47 -5.58
N ASN A 142 14.60 11.80 -4.61
CA ASN A 142 15.29 13.08 -4.54
C ASN A 142 16.36 13.26 -5.64
N LYS A 143 16.96 12.17 -6.10
CA LYS A 143 18.06 12.18 -7.10
C LYS A 143 17.57 12.05 -8.55
N ASN A 144 16.31 11.63 -8.78
CA ASN A 144 15.81 11.32 -10.10
C ASN A 144 14.48 12.01 -10.38
N LYS A 145 14.18 12.19 -11.67
CA LYS A 145 12.86 12.57 -12.15
C LYS A 145 12.18 11.35 -12.73
N PHE A 146 10.93 11.14 -12.38
CA PHE A 146 10.12 10.04 -12.91
C PHE A 146 8.93 10.61 -13.68
N PRO A 147 8.53 9.99 -14.80
CA PRO A 147 7.30 10.36 -15.48
C PRO A 147 6.10 10.13 -14.52
N ILE A 148 5.07 10.94 -14.71
CA ILE A 148 3.80 10.75 -14.01
C ILE A 148 3.13 9.50 -14.56
N ASP A 149 2.70 8.60 -13.67
CA ASP A 149 2.05 7.34 -14.00
C ASP A 149 1.08 6.96 -12.87
N ASN A 150 0.38 5.82 -13.01
CA ASN A 150 -0.32 5.22 -11.88
C ASN A 150 0.65 5.01 -10.73
N GLU A 151 0.16 5.20 -9.53
CA GLU A 151 0.98 5.21 -8.31
C GLU A 151 1.82 3.93 -8.14
N ASP A 152 1.24 2.76 -8.41
CA ASP A 152 1.91 1.47 -8.31
C ASP A 152 3.00 1.28 -9.38
N ILE A 153 2.74 1.70 -10.62
CA ILE A 153 3.72 1.71 -11.70
C ILE A 153 4.83 2.71 -11.40
N TRP A 154 4.46 3.93 -10.98
CA TRP A 154 5.44 4.96 -10.61
C TRP A 154 6.36 4.48 -9.49
N LEU A 155 5.80 3.93 -8.41
CA LEU A 155 6.58 3.44 -7.27
C LEU A 155 7.50 2.29 -7.68
N ASN A 156 7.03 1.40 -8.54
CA ASN A 156 7.86 0.34 -9.09
C ASN A 156 9.04 0.89 -9.93
N ASN A 157 8.81 1.95 -10.70
CA ASN A 157 9.89 2.61 -11.45
C ASN A 157 10.93 3.25 -10.52
N VAL A 158 10.50 3.76 -9.36
CA VAL A 158 11.41 4.22 -8.29
C VAL A 158 12.22 3.05 -7.73
N ILE A 159 11.57 1.96 -7.37
CA ILE A 159 12.22 0.76 -6.79
C ILE A 159 13.28 0.17 -7.74
N LYS A 160 13.01 0.16 -9.04
CA LYS A 160 13.96 -0.35 -10.05
C LYS A 160 15.29 0.39 -10.08
N LYS A 161 15.33 1.63 -9.61
CA LYS A 161 16.58 2.42 -9.58
C LYS A 161 17.51 2.00 -8.45
N ASP A 162 17.00 1.36 -7.41
CA ASP A 162 17.82 0.77 -6.35
C ASP A 162 17.67 -0.75 -6.34
N THR A 163 18.60 -1.43 -7.00
CA THR A 163 18.61 -2.90 -7.12
C THR A 163 18.85 -3.62 -5.80
N THR A 164 19.18 -2.91 -4.73
CA THR A 164 19.34 -3.51 -3.39
C THR A 164 18.00 -3.71 -2.68
N ILE A 165 16.92 -3.07 -3.13
CA ILE A 165 15.58 -3.28 -2.60
C ILE A 165 15.06 -4.65 -3.10
N GLN A 166 14.80 -5.55 -2.16
CA GLN A 166 14.29 -6.88 -2.46
C GLN A 166 12.79 -6.84 -2.71
N ARG A 167 12.37 -7.16 -3.92
CA ARG A 167 10.96 -7.26 -4.32
C ARG A 167 10.44 -8.66 -4.00
N VAL A 168 9.44 -8.76 -3.12
CA VAL A 168 8.90 -10.03 -2.64
C VAL A 168 7.43 -10.14 -3.01
N HIS A 169 7.07 -11.19 -3.76
CA HIS A 169 5.67 -11.55 -3.95
C HIS A 169 5.12 -12.22 -2.71
N CYS A 170 4.01 -11.70 -2.18
CA CYS A 170 3.27 -12.29 -1.08
C CYS A 170 1.99 -12.95 -1.59
N PRO A 171 1.89 -14.29 -1.59
CA PRO A 171 0.68 -14.99 -2.03
C PRO A 171 -0.57 -14.71 -1.20
N GLY A 172 -0.41 -14.12 -0.01
CA GLY A 172 -1.52 -13.69 0.85
C GLY A 172 -2.10 -12.34 0.46
N PHE A 173 -1.48 -11.62 -0.47
CA PHE A 173 -2.01 -10.36 -1.01
C PHE A 173 -2.76 -10.66 -2.30
N SER A 174 -3.96 -10.12 -2.45
CA SER A 174 -4.85 -10.42 -3.58
C SER A 174 -5.36 -9.14 -4.20
N GLN A 175 -4.74 -8.74 -5.31
CA GLN A 175 -5.16 -7.58 -6.11
C GLN A 175 -6.48 -7.85 -6.83
N TYR A 176 -6.78 -9.10 -7.17
CA TYR A 176 -7.97 -9.51 -7.89
C TYR A 176 -8.66 -10.68 -7.20
N PRO A 177 -10.02 -10.79 -7.32
CA PRO A 177 -10.78 -11.84 -6.65
C PRO A 177 -10.32 -13.27 -6.97
N GLU A 178 -9.84 -13.51 -8.19
CA GLU A 178 -9.34 -14.81 -8.64
C GLU A 178 -7.99 -15.19 -8.02
N THR A 179 -7.32 -14.26 -7.38
CA THR A 179 -6.01 -14.50 -6.74
C THR A 179 -6.13 -14.73 -5.23
N ILE A 180 -7.34 -14.70 -4.67
CA ILE A 180 -7.53 -14.85 -3.23
C ILE A 180 -7.03 -16.20 -2.78
N SER A 181 -6.01 -16.18 -1.93
CA SER A 181 -5.41 -17.38 -1.34
C SER A 181 -6.31 -18.00 -0.25
N ASN A 182 -6.03 -19.26 0.10
CA ASN A 182 -6.68 -19.90 1.25
C ASN A 182 -6.32 -19.24 2.60
N TYR A 183 -5.25 -18.47 2.64
CA TYR A 183 -4.81 -17.72 3.81
C TYR A 183 -4.53 -16.27 3.43
N PRO A 184 -5.58 -15.47 3.19
CA PRO A 184 -5.40 -14.09 2.75
C PRO A 184 -4.84 -13.22 3.88
N ILE A 185 -3.98 -12.28 3.49
CA ILE A 185 -3.41 -11.24 4.36
C ILE A 185 -4.04 -9.89 4.01
N SER A 186 -4.15 -9.59 2.73
CA SER A 186 -4.83 -8.40 2.22
C SER A 186 -5.60 -8.72 0.94
N ILE A 187 -6.81 -8.19 0.84
CA ILE A 187 -7.70 -8.40 -0.31
C ILE A 187 -8.17 -7.04 -0.82
N HIS A 188 -7.96 -6.77 -2.10
CA HIS A 188 -8.61 -5.64 -2.76
C HIS A 188 -10.06 -6.01 -3.09
N LEU A 189 -11.01 -5.25 -2.54
CA LEU A 189 -12.44 -5.53 -2.70
C LEU A 189 -13.00 -5.02 -4.04
N ASN A 190 -12.15 -4.33 -4.82
CA ASN A 190 -12.48 -3.80 -6.14
C ASN A 190 -13.82 -3.03 -6.15
N HIS A 191 -13.95 -2.11 -5.19
CA HIS A 191 -15.12 -1.27 -4.95
C HIS A 191 -16.37 -1.98 -4.39
N ASP A 192 -16.37 -3.30 -4.28
CA ASP A 192 -17.49 -4.05 -3.66
C ASP A 192 -17.31 -4.15 -2.15
N MET A 193 -17.69 -3.09 -1.47
CA MET A 193 -17.60 -3.02 0.00
C MET A 193 -18.55 -3.95 0.74
N THR A 194 -19.52 -4.57 0.06
CA THR A 194 -20.41 -5.56 0.69
C THR A 194 -19.65 -6.82 1.11
N LEU A 195 -18.48 -7.06 0.50
CA LEU A 195 -17.61 -8.17 0.85
C LEU A 195 -16.94 -8.01 2.24
N ILE A 196 -16.94 -6.81 2.83
CA ILE A 196 -16.38 -6.61 4.17
C ILE A 196 -17.02 -7.54 5.18
N ASP A 197 -18.36 -7.67 5.16
CA ASP A 197 -19.08 -8.51 6.10
C ASP A 197 -18.75 -10.01 5.95
N LYS A 198 -18.30 -10.42 4.77
CA LYS A 198 -17.86 -11.80 4.52
C LYS A 198 -16.57 -12.13 5.27
N TYR A 199 -15.68 -11.15 5.42
CA TYR A 199 -14.34 -11.34 6.01
C TYR A 199 -14.26 -10.87 7.46
N HIS A 200 -15.21 -10.07 7.92
CA HIS A 200 -15.28 -9.50 9.27
C HIS A 200 -16.13 -10.36 10.24
N LYS A 201 -15.85 -11.66 10.29
CA LYS A 201 -16.54 -12.60 11.20
C LYS A 201 -15.69 -12.95 12.41
#